data_e4d2c87d394c67fad852a7307f578f48
#
_entry.id   e4d2c87d394c67fad852a7307f578f48
#
_cell.length_a   1.000
_cell.length_b   1.000
_cell.length_c   1.000
_cell.angle_alpha   90.00
_cell.angle_beta   90.00
_cell.angle_gamma   90.00
#
_symmetry.space_group_name_H-M   'P 1'
#
loop_
_entity.id
_entity.type
_entity.pdbx_description
1 polymer ?
#
loop_
_entity_poly.entity_id
_entity_poly.type
_entity_poly.pdbx_seq_one_letter_code
_entity_poly.pdbx_strand_id
1 'polypeptide(L)'
;ENTWVQNEFSIDFRKISEMFCPHGSTYISTATHETEEILKKLWELYDFPASFAVIQMKIYTLALFSVLQNLEAIPKSQACTFFTESQVNIAKKVENIITSDLRLHHPAWELAEYFSISETSLKNYFRGVYGQNISVYLREMRMNKAGELLASTRLSVAEIAAQVGYLNQSKFASVFKKHFGVSPLEYRRTRHLDS
;
A
#
# COMPACT_ATOMS: atom_id res chain seq x y z
N GLU A 1 20.22 -12.34 19.31
CA GLU A 1 20.80 -11.28 20.19
C GLU A 1 21.85 -10.52 19.40
N ASN A 2 21.47 -9.35 18.83
CA ASN A 2 22.35 -8.55 17.97
C ASN A 2 23.02 -7.41 18.76
N THR A 3 23.66 -7.75 19.89
CA THR A 3 24.33 -6.78 20.78
C THR A 3 25.45 -6.01 20.08
N TRP A 4 26.14 -6.60 19.11
CA TRP A 4 27.21 -5.89 18.38
C TRP A 4 26.66 -4.77 17.48
N VAL A 5 25.50 -4.95 16.82
CA VAL A 5 24.85 -3.90 16.01
C VAL A 5 24.45 -2.71 16.88
N GLN A 6 23.91 -2.98 18.07
CA GLN A 6 23.57 -1.92 19.02
C GLN A 6 24.79 -1.11 19.44
N ASN A 7 25.91 -1.78 19.71
CA ASN A 7 27.14 -1.12 20.17
C ASN A 7 27.86 -0.39 19.04
N GLU A 8 27.98 -1.00 17.85
CA GLU A 8 28.73 -0.45 16.73
C GLU A 8 27.99 0.71 16.02
N PHE A 9 26.68 0.60 15.87
CA PHE A 9 25.86 1.59 15.14
C PHE A 9 24.99 2.45 16.04
N SER A 10 25.09 2.32 17.37
CA SER A 10 24.29 3.06 18.36
C SER A 10 22.77 2.96 18.11
N ILE A 11 22.29 1.81 17.59
CA ILE A 11 20.88 1.59 17.29
C ILE A 11 20.20 0.94 18.51
N ASP A 12 19.27 1.67 19.12
CA ASP A 12 18.45 1.15 20.22
C ASP A 12 17.15 0.51 19.73
N PHE A 13 17.22 -0.79 19.44
CA PHE A 13 16.05 -1.58 19.02
C PHE A 13 14.92 -1.61 20.06
N ARG A 14 15.24 -1.48 21.35
CA ARG A 14 14.23 -1.44 22.41
C ARG A 14 13.44 -0.14 22.32
N LYS A 15 14.12 1.00 22.17
CA LYS A 15 13.50 2.31 21.97
C LYS A 15 12.59 2.31 20.74
N ILE A 16 13.07 1.73 19.63
CA ILE A 16 12.27 1.63 18.38
C ILE A 16 11.03 0.76 18.63
N SER A 17 11.20 -0.41 19.26
CA SER A 17 10.09 -1.30 19.56
C SER A 17 9.05 -0.67 20.49
N GLU A 18 9.49 0.00 21.56
CA GLU A 18 8.59 0.70 22.48
C GLU A 18 7.85 1.87 21.82
N MET A 19 8.49 2.54 20.87
CA MET A 19 7.90 3.67 20.12
C MET A 19 6.87 3.21 19.08
N PHE A 20 7.18 2.18 18.30
CA PHE A 20 6.37 1.76 17.15
C PHE A 20 5.50 0.52 17.41
N CYS A 21 5.78 -0.26 18.43
CA CYS A 21 5.03 -1.48 18.75
C CYS A 21 4.70 -1.59 20.25
N PRO A 22 4.17 -0.55 20.91
CA PRO A 22 3.87 -0.61 22.34
C PRO A 22 2.82 -1.69 22.60
N HIS A 23 3.11 -2.57 23.58
CA HIS A 23 2.20 -3.64 24.00
C HIS A 23 1.75 -4.61 22.89
N GLY A 24 2.59 -4.84 21.86
CA GLY A 24 2.27 -5.72 20.74
C GLY A 24 1.27 -5.14 19.74
N SER A 25 1.00 -3.85 19.80
CA SER A 25 0.21 -3.15 18.78
C SER A 25 1.07 -2.73 17.59
N THR A 26 0.46 -2.60 16.42
CA THR A 26 1.15 -2.15 15.21
C THR A 26 0.95 -0.63 15.07
N TYR A 27 2.06 0.09 14.90
CA TYR A 27 2.04 1.51 14.58
C TYR A 27 1.96 1.72 13.08
N ILE A 28 1.04 2.57 12.65
CA ILE A 28 0.89 2.96 11.25
C ILE A 28 0.93 4.49 11.17
N SER A 29 1.87 5.01 10.39
CA SER A 29 2.08 6.42 10.16
C SER A 29 2.38 6.68 8.70
N THR A 30 2.23 7.93 8.25
CA THR A 30 2.80 8.37 6.98
C THR A 30 4.32 8.34 7.06
N ALA A 31 4.97 7.82 6.01
CA ALA A 31 6.41 7.84 5.91
C ALA A 31 6.92 9.30 5.85
N THR A 32 8.05 9.57 6.48
CA THR A 32 8.79 10.82 6.24
C THR A 32 9.50 10.73 4.91
N HIS A 33 9.90 11.87 4.34
CA HIS A 33 10.64 11.87 3.08
C HIS A 33 11.89 10.99 3.14
N GLU A 34 12.62 11.01 4.25
CA GLU A 34 13.81 10.18 4.46
C GLU A 34 13.48 8.68 4.48
N THR A 35 12.41 8.28 5.17
CA THR A 35 11.99 6.87 5.20
C THR A 35 11.47 6.39 3.84
N GLU A 36 10.77 7.25 3.10
CA GLU A 36 10.30 6.98 1.75
C GLU A 36 11.46 6.71 0.78
N GLU A 37 12.48 7.56 0.79
CA GLU A 37 13.68 7.42 -0.02
C GLU A 37 14.45 6.12 0.28
N ILE A 38 14.61 5.76 1.56
CA ILE A 38 15.27 4.53 1.95
C ILE A 38 14.45 3.30 1.51
N LEU A 39 13.14 3.32 1.72
CA LEU A 39 12.25 2.23 1.31
C LEU A 39 12.23 2.06 -0.22
N LYS A 40 12.26 3.15 -0.99
CA LYS A 40 12.36 3.11 -2.44
C LYS A 40 13.66 2.44 -2.89
N LYS A 41 14.80 2.81 -2.29
CA LYS A 41 16.09 2.18 -2.59
C LYS A 41 16.10 0.69 -2.24
N LEU A 42 15.50 0.29 -1.11
CA LEU A 42 15.35 -1.12 -0.75
C LEU A 42 14.50 -1.88 -1.77
N TRP A 43 13.44 -1.25 -2.29
CA TRP A 43 12.59 -1.83 -3.31
C TRP A 43 13.31 -2.01 -4.66
N GLU A 44 14.07 -1.01 -5.08
CA GLU A 44 14.86 -1.05 -6.32
C GLU A 44 15.91 -2.19 -6.32
N LEU A 45 16.39 -2.61 -5.14
CA LEU A 45 17.35 -3.71 -5.00
C LEU A 45 16.77 -5.09 -5.31
N TYR A 46 15.44 -5.22 -5.39
CA TYR A 46 14.80 -6.50 -5.70
C TYR A 46 15.20 -7.06 -7.07
N ASP A 47 15.47 -6.19 -8.03
CA ASP A 47 15.83 -6.54 -9.41
C ASP A 47 17.34 -6.79 -9.61
N PHE A 48 18.17 -6.62 -8.55
CA PHE A 48 19.63 -6.81 -8.64
C PHE A 48 20.08 -8.22 -8.24
N PRO A 49 21.25 -8.70 -8.76
CA PRO A 49 21.82 -9.96 -8.33
C PRO A 49 22.03 -10.04 -6.82
N ALA A 50 21.71 -11.19 -6.22
CA ALA A 50 21.71 -11.38 -4.76
C ALA A 50 23.05 -11.01 -4.08
N SER A 51 24.20 -11.26 -4.74
CA SER A 51 25.52 -10.95 -4.20
C SER A 51 25.74 -9.46 -3.97
N PHE A 52 25.19 -8.59 -4.82
CA PHE A 52 25.24 -7.14 -4.69
C PHE A 52 24.13 -6.63 -3.75
N ALA A 53 22.90 -7.11 -3.96
CA ALA A 53 21.72 -6.67 -3.23
C ALA A 53 21.82 -6.87 -1.73
N VAL A 54 22.39 -8.00 -1.26
CA VAL A 54 22.50 -8.32 0.18
C VAL A 54 23.29 -7.27 0.97
N ILE A 55 24.41 -6.79 0.45
CA ILE A 55 25.22 -5.77 1.12
C ILE A 55 24.45 -4.46 1.19
N GLN A 56 23.87 -4.03 0.08
CA GLN A 56 23.10 -2.79 0.00
C GLN A 56 21.84 -2.85 0.88
N MET A 57 21.14 -3.98 0.91
CA MET A 57 19.99 -4.20 1.80
C MET A 57 20.39 -4.04 3.27
N LYS A 58 21.53 -4.58 3.70
CA LYS A 58 22.02 -4.39 5.07
C LYS A 58 22.27 -2.93 5.39
N ILE A 59 22.93 -2.17 4.49
CA ILE A 59 23.23 -0.76 4.66
C ILE A 59 21.93 0.06 4.78
N TYR A 60 21.00 -0.10 3.85
CA TYR A 60 19.73 0.63 3.87
C TYR A 60 18.83 0.22 5.04
N THR A 61 18.89 -1.04 5.49
CA THR A 61 18.16 -1.47 6.70
C THR A 61 18.74 -0.78 7.95
N LEU A 62 20.06 -0.68 8.08
CA LEU A 62 20.67 0.04 9.19
C LEU A 62 20.36 1.56 9.12
N ALA A 63 20.39 2.15 7.92
CA ALA A 63 19.98 3.54 7.71
C ALA A 63 18.53 3.78 8.13
N LEU A 64 17.62 2.86 7.77
CA LEU A 64 16.21 2.92 8.19
C LEU A 64 16.08 2.90 9.71
N PHE A 65 16.75 1.99 10.40
CA PHE A 65 16.72 1.94 11.87
C PHE A 65 17.29 3.20 12.51
N SER A 66 18.36 3.76 11.94
CA SER A 66 18.93 5.04 12.39
C SER A 66 17.94 6.20 12.26
N VAL A 67 17.19 6.25 11.16
CA VAL A 67 16.13 7.27 10.97
C VAL A 67 14.99 7.03 11.95
N LEU A 68 14.51 5.80 12.08
CA LEU A 68 13.38 5.47 12.97
C LEU A 68 13.65 5.81 14.43
N GLN A 69 14.86 5.57 14.95
CA GLN A 69 15.18 5.89 16.35
C GLN A 69 15.28 7.40 16.62
N ASN A 70 15.51 8.21 15.58
CA ASN A 70 15.62 9.67 15.67
C ASN A 70 14.31 10.40 15.32
N LEU A 71 13.28 9.64 14.85
CA LEU A 71 11.94 10.21 14.73
C LEU A 71 11.49 10.64 16.13
N GLU A 72 11.19 11.92 16.29
CA GLU A 72 10.52 12.38 17.49
C GLU A 72 9.18 11.66 17.60
N ALA A 73 8.86 11.17 18.79
CA ALA A 73 7.54 10.57 19.05
C ALA A 73 6.49 11.60 18.60
N ILE A 74 5.75 11.27 17.53
CA ILE A 74 4.72 12.16 16.98
C ILE A 74 3.81 12.56 18.16
N PRO A 75 3.59 13.85 18.38
CA PRO A 75 2.79 14.31 19.52
C PRO A 75 1.45 13.56 19.55
N LYS A 76 1.04 13.09 20.72
CA LYS A 76 -0.24 12.37 20.92
C LYS A 76 -1.48 13.11 20.40
N SER A 77 -1.33 14.40 20.02
CA SER A 77 -2.38 15.24 19.43
C SER A 77 -2.66 14.95 17.94
N GLN A 78 -1.72 14.32 17.20
CA GLN A 78 -2.04 13.75 15.90
C GLN A 78 -2.30 12.26 16.15
N ALA A 79 -3.57 11.90 16.17
CA ALA A 79 -4.08 10.60 16.58
C ALA A 79 -3.34 9.44 15.90
N CYS A 80 -2.22 9.03 16.51
CA CYS A 80 -1.56 7.77 16.18
C CYS A 80 -2.52 6.68 16.66
N THR A 81 -3.26 6.12 15.74
CA THR A 81 -4.16 5.02 16.05
C THR A 81 -3.32 3.75 16.06
N PHE A 82 -3.05 3.24 17.25
CA PHE A 82 -2.45 1.91 17.39
C PHE A 82 -3.51 0.86 17.02
N PHE A 83 -3.14 -0.05 16.14
CA PHE A 83 -4.00 -1.16 15.76
C PHE A 83 -3.44 -2.46 16.34
N THR A 84 -4.30 -3.28 16.90
CA THR A 84 -3.94 -4.64 17.31
C THR A 84 -3.65 -5.48 16.06
N GLU A 85 -2.90 -6.57 16.23
CA GLU A 85 -2.64 -7.51 15.15
C GLU A 85 -3.94 -8.04 14.52
N SER A 86 -4.96 -8.31 15.34
CA SER A 86 -6.28 -8.73 14.86
C SER A 86 -6.92 -7.69 13.96
N GLN A 87 -6.86 -6.39 14.30
CA GLN A 87 -7.42 -5.31 13.51
C GLN A 87 -6.69 -5.13 12.17
N VAL A 88 -5.35 -5.24 12.19
CA VAL A 88 -4.53 -5.24 10.97
C VAL A 88 -4.86 -6.45 10.08
N ASN A 89 -5.02 -7.64 10.68
CA ASN A 89 -5.38 -8.85 9.94
C ASN A 89 -6.78 -8.75 9.31
N ILE A 90 -7.75 -8.12 9.98
CA ILE A 90 -9.06 -7.83 9.38
C ILE A 90 -8.89 -6.94 8.15
N ALA A 91 -8.15 -5.84 8.24
CA ALA A 91 -7.91 -4.94 7.10
C ALA A 91 -7.25 -5.65 5.91
N LYS A 92 -6.25 -6.51 6.16
CA LYS A 92 -5.60 -7.34 5.13
C LYS A 92 -6.56 -8.35 4.48
N LYS A 93 -7.41 -9.00 5.27
CA LYS A 93 -8.43 -9.92 4.74
C LYS A 93 -9.46 -9.19 3.89
N VAL A 94 -9.87 -8.00 4.30
CA VAL A 94 -10.77 -7.14 3.49
C VAL A 94 -10.12 -6.78 2.17
N GLU A 95 -8.85 -6.38 2.17
CA GLU A 95 -8.11 -6.08 0.95
C GLU A 95 -8.09 -7.29 0.01
N ASN A 96 -7.73 -8.47 0.50
CA ASN A 96 -7.75 -9.71 -0.28
C ASN A 96 -9.14 -10.01 -0.88
N ILE A 97 -10.22 -9.80 -0.13
CA ILE A 97 -11.59 -10.02 -0.62
C ILE A 97 -11.91 -9.07 -1.78
N ILE A 98 -11.67 -7.77 -1.60
CA ILE A 98 -12.05 -6.77 -2.60
C ILE A 98 -11.16 -6.78 -3.85
N THR A 99 -9.94 -7.33 -3.76
CA THR A 99 -9.01 -7.43 -4.89
C THR A 99 -9.04 -8.78 -5.60
N SER A 100 -9.62 -9.82 -4.99
CA SER A 100 -9.75 -11.16 -5.59
C SER A 100 -10.56 -11.16 -6.89
N ASP A 101 -11.62 -10.38 -6.97
CA ASP A 101 -12.34 -10.09 -8.21
C ASP A 101 -12.76 -8.62 -8.27
N LEU A 102 -12.03 -7.86 -9.05
CA LEU A 102 -12.26 -6.43 -9.21
C LEU A 102 -13.63 -6.06 -9.83
N ARG A 103 -14.35 -7.03 -10.42
CA ARG A 103 -15.69 -6.82 -11.00
C ARG A 103 -16.75 -6.70 -9.91
N LEU A 104 -16.52 -7.36 -8.79
CA LEU A 104 -17.51 -7.43 -7.72
C LEU A 104 -17.54 -6.11 -6.92
N HIS A 105 -18.71 -5.79 -6.43
CA HIS A 105 -18.91 -4.71 -5.49
C HIS A 105 -19.19 -5.30 -4.10
N HIS A 106 -18.35 -4.95 -3.15
CA HIS A 106 -18.50 -5.36 -1.77
C HIS A 106 -18.92 -4.14 -0.93
N PRO A 107 -20.19 -4.02 -0.55
CA PRO A 107 -20.63 -2.96 0.36
C PRO A 107 -19.90 -3.05 1.70
N ALA A 108 -19.54 -1.92 2.29
CA ALA A 108 -18.78 -1.93 3.54
C ALA A 108 -19.55 -2.60 4.70
N TRP A 109 -20.89 -2.52 4.70
CA TRP A 109 -21.73 -3.19 5.71
C TRP A 109 -21.65 -4.72 5.62
N GLU A 110 -21.62 -5.29 4.40
CA GLU A 110 -21.49 -6.73 4.19
C GLU A 110 -20.15 -7.27 4.68
N LEU A 111 -19.07 -6.53 4.37
CA LEU A 111 -17.72 -6.86 4.87
C LEU A 111 -17.64 -6.75 6.39
N ALA A 112 -18.27 -5.73 6.98
CA ALA A 112 -18.30 -5.53 8.42
C ALA A 112 -19.06 -6.66 9.15
N GLU A 113 -20.20 -7.08 8.57
CA GLU A 113 -20.99 -8.22 9.07
C GLU A 113 -20.17 -9.52 9.04
N TYR A 114 -19.48 -9.79 7.93
CA TYR A 114 -18.61 -10.97 7.78
C TYR A 114 -17.55 -11.08 8.88
N PHE A 115 -16.98 -9.93 9.33
CA PHE A 115 -16.00 -9.90 10.42
C PHE A 115 -16.62 -9.64 11.81
N SER A 116 -17.95 -9.59 11.93
CA SER A 116 -18.68 -9.31 13.18
C SER A 116 -18.22 -8.02 13.87
N ILE A 117 -17.99 -6.96 13.09
CA ILE A 117 -17.60 -5.63 13.56
C ILE A 117 -18.52 -4.54 13.00
N SER A 118 -18.46 -3.34 13.55
CA SER A 118 -19.19 -2.20 13.00
C SER A 118 -18.56 -1.71 11.69
N GLU A 119 -19.39 -1.17 10.78
CA GLU A 119 -18.91 -0.56 9.52
C GLU A 119 -17.90 0.58 9.78
N THR A 120 -18.09 1.33 10.85
CA THR A 120 -17.18 2.40 11.28
C THR A 120 -15.81 1.80 11.67
N SER A 121 -15.81 0.72 12.46
CA SER A 121 -14.57 0.02 12.83
C SER A 121 -13.84 -0.51 11.61
N LEU A 122 -14.55 -1.15 10.68
CA LEU A 122 -13.97 -1.64 9.42
C LEU A 122 -13.29 -0.53 8.63
N LYS A 123 -13.99 0.60 8.41
CA LYS A 123 -13.46 1.75 7.70
C LYS A 123 -12.22 2.33 8.38
N ASN A 124 -12.23 2.41 9.72
CA ASN A 124 -11.10 2.90 10.50
C ASN A 124 -9.89 1.96 10.40
N TYR A 125 -10.09 0.65 10.52
CA TYR A 125 -9.01 -0.33 10.39
C TYR A 125 -8.40 -0.30 9.00
N PHE A 126 -9.24 -0.32 7.96
CA PHE A 126 -8.77 -0.29 6.58
C PHE A 126 -8.02 1.01 6.27
N ARG A 127 -8.59 2.16 6.64
CA ARG A 127 -7.93 3.46 6.44
C ARG A 127 -6.63 3.57 7.23
N GLY A 128 -6.58 3.01 8.45
CA GLY A 128 -5.38 3.00 9.25
C GLY A 128 -4.24 2.19 8.62
N VAL A 129 -4.56 1.04 8.02
CA VAL A 129 -3.56 0.15 7.41
C VAL A 129 -3.15 0.61 6.01
N TYR A 130 -4.10 1.07 5.18
CA TYR A 130 -3.86 1.40 3.77
C TYR A 130 -3.85 2.90 3.47
N GLY A 131 -4.01 3.76 4.47
CA GLY A 131 -3.97 5.22 4.35
C GLY A 131 -5.19 5.83 3.66
N GLN A 132 -6.11 5.03 3.13
CA GLN A 132 -7.26 5.49 2.34
C GLN A 132 -8.50 4.63 2.54
N ASN A 133 -9.65 5.12 2.09
CA ASN A 133 -10.91 4.40 2.20
C ASN A 133 -10.96 3.22 1.21
N ILE A 134 -11.69 2.15 1.59
CA ILE A 134 -11.89 0.94 0.77
C ILE A 134 -12.29 1.26 -0.68
N SER A 135 -13.22 2.19 -0.89
CA SER A 135 -13.70 2.55 -2.23
C SER A 135 -12.66 3.28 -3.08
N VAL A 136 -11.78 4.06 -2.45
CA VAL A 136 -10.67 4.75 -3.11
C VAL A 136 -9.62 3.72 -3.52
N TYR A 137 -9.22 2.86 -2.59
CA TYR A 137 -8.28 1.76 -2.81
C TYR A 137 -8.71 0.85 -3.96
N LEU A 138 -9.96 0.35 -3.92
CA LEU A 138 -10.50 -0.51 -4.97
C LEU A 138 -10.51 0.18 -6.34
N ARG A 139 -10.84 1.48 -6.37
CA ARG A 139 -10.81 2.26 -7.62
C ARG A 139 -9.39 2.35 -8.19
N GLU A 140 -8.38 2.57 -7.36
CA GLU A 140 -6.99 2.60 -7.78
C GLU A 140 -6.54 1.24 -8.33
N MET A 141 -6.84 0.14 -7.62
CA MET A 141 -6.56 -1.21 -8.10
C MET A 141 -7.21 -1.50 -9.48
N ARG A 142 -8.47 -1.08 -9.66
CA ARG A 142 -9.16 -1.18 -10.95
C ARG A 142 -8.47 -0.39 -12.06
N MET A 143 -8.02 0.83 -11.77
CA MET A 143 -7.33 1.67 -12.77
C MET A 143 -5.96 1.12 -13.12
N ASN A 144 -5.19 0.67 -12.14
CA ASN A 144 -3.89 0.05 -12.36
C ASN A 144 -4.04 -1.21 -13.24
N LYS A 145 -5.00 -2.08 -12.91
CA LYS A 145 -5.31 -3.28 -13.72
C LYS A 145 -5.76 -2.93 -15.15
N ALA A 146 -6.56 -1.89 -15.29
CA ALA A 146 -6.95 -1.41 -16.61
C ALA A 146 -5.75 -0.88 -17.42
N GLY A 147 -4.81 -0.19 -16.79
CA GLY A 147 -3.57 0.25 -17.41
C GLY A 147 -2.72 -0.93 -17.91
N GLU A 148 -2.55 -1.97 -17.09
CA GLU A 148 -1.88 -3.22 -17.49
C GLU A 148 -2.54 -3.86 -18.71
N LEU A 149 -3.87 -4.02 -18.68
CA LEU A 149 -4.62 -4.63 -19.77
C LEU A 149 -4.55 -3.80 -21.07
N LEU A 150 -4.59 -2.48 -20.96
CA LEU A 150 -4.44 -1.59 -22.11
C LEU A 150 -3.06 -1.70 -22.76
N ALA A 151 -2.01 -1.87 -21.96
CA ALA A 151 -0.64 -2.00 -22.44
C ALA A 151 -0.34 -3.40 -23.01
N SER A 152 -0.91 -4.45 -22.42
CA SER A 152 -0.52 -5.84 -22.71
C SER A 152 -1.50 -6.61 -23.62
N THR A 153 -2.69 -6.06 -23.90
CA THR A 153 -3.74 -6.78 -24.65
C THR A 153 -4.33 -5.95 -25.79
N ARG A 154 -4.99 -6.64 -26.74
CA ARG A 154 -5.77 -6.02 -27.82
C ARG A 154 -7.27 -5.88 -27.48
N LEU A 155 -7.68 -6.13 -26.25
CA LEU A 155 -9.07 -6.01 -25.81
C LEU A 155 -9.58 -4.57 -26.06
N SER A 156 -10.84 -4.45 -26.42
CA SER A 156 -11.48 -3.13 -26.56
C SER A 156 -11.55 -2.41 -25.21
N VAL A 157 -11.68 -1.09 -25.25
CA VAL A 157 -11.84 -0.29 -24.02
C VAL A 157 -13.10 -0.70 -23.26
N ALA A 158 -14.16 -1.15 -23.96
CA ALA A 158 -15.38 -1.64 -23.33
C ALA A 158 -15.17 -2.96 -22.60
N GLU A 159 -14.45 -3.90 -23.21
CA GLU A 159 -14.11 -5.20 -22.57
C GLU A 159 -13.23 -4.98 -21.34
N ILE A 160 -12.23 -4.11 -21.42
CA ILE A 160 -11.37 -3.77 -20.27
C ILE A 160 -12.19 -3.11 -19.15
N ALA A 161 -13.07 -2.16 -19.50
CA ALA A 161 -13.97 -1.55 -18.51
C ALA A 161 -14.79 -2.60 -17.77
N ALA A 162 -15.38 -3.56 -18.50
CA ALA A 162 -16.16 -4.66 -17.92
C ALA A 162 -15.29 -5.56 -17.02
N GLN A 163 -14.09 -5.91 -17.44
CA GLN A 163 -13.16 -6.75 -16.66
C GLN A 163 -12.72 -6.11 -15.34
N VAL A 164 -12.69 -4.77 -15.28
CA VAL A 164 -12.34 -4.05 -14.05
C VAL A 164 -13.57 -3.51 -13.29
N GLY A 165 -14.77 -4.03 -13.60
CA GLY A 165 -16.00 -3.76 -12.85
C GLY A 165 -16.70 -2.45 -13.17
N TYR A 166 -16.52 -1.92 -14.39
CA TYR A 166 -17.28 -0.77 -14.88
C TYR A 166 -18.30 -1.20 -15.95
N LEU A 167 -19.57 -1.08 -15.62
CA LEU A 167 -20.67 -1.34 -16.56
C LEU A 167 -20.83 -0.23 -17.61
N ASN A 168 -20.33 0.98 -17.32
CA ASN A 168 -20.43 2.14 -18.20
C ASN A 168 -19.05 2.57 -18.67
N GLN A 169 -18.78 2.41 -19.97
CA GLN A 169 -17.51 2.76 -20.61
C GLN A 169 -17.16 4.26 -20.49
N SER A 170 -18.15 5.14 -20.58
CA SER A 170 -17.90 6.59 -20.47
C SER A 170 -17.46 6.98 -19.06
N LYS A 171 -18.10 6.38 -18.02
CA LYS A 171 -17.70 6.54 -16.62
C LYS A 171 -16.30 5.99 -16.40
N PHE A 172 -15.99 4.82 -16.95
CA PHE A 172 -14.64 4.23 -16.89
C PHE A 172 -13.62 5.19 -17.51
N ALA A 173 -13.84 5.66 -18.74
CA ALA A 173 -12.90 6.54 -19.44
C ALA A 173 -12.64 7.85 -18.67
N SER A 174 -13.68 8.42 -18.05
CA SER A 174 -13.56 9.61 -17.22
C SER A 174 -12.69 9.36 -15.96
N VAL A 175 -12.93 8.25 -15.27
CA VAL A 175 -12.16 7.86 -14.06
C VAL A 175 -10.71 7.53 -14.44
N PHE A 176 -10.50 6.82 -15.54
CA PHE A 176 -9.18 6.47 -16.06
C PHE A 176 -8.37 7.72 -16.41
N LYS A 177 -8.98 8.68 -17.14
CA LYS A 177 -8.33 9.96 -17.47
C LYS A 177 -7.98 10.75 -16.21
N LYS A 178 -8.84 10.73 -15.19
CA LYS A 178 -8.54 11.39 -13.90
C LYS A 178 -7.34 10.75 -13.19
N HIS A 179 -7.16 9.42 -13.32
CA HIS A 179 -6.10 8.67 -12.66
C HIS A 179 -4.75 8.78 -13.39
N PHE A 180 -4.73 8.63 -14.72
CA PHE A 180 -3.52 8.60 -15.55
C PHE A 180 -3.23 9.91 -16.30
N GLY A 181 -4.12 10.90 -16.25
CA GLY A 181 -3.99 12.17 -16.97
C GLY A 181 -4.40 12.12 -18.46
N VAL A 182 -4.47 10.93 -19.06
CA VAL A 182 -4.78 10.68 -20.47
C VAL A 182 -5.94 9.70 -20.64
N SER A 183 -6.59 9.74 -21.81
CA SER A 183 -7.67 8.78 -22.10
C SER A 183 -7.14 7.35 -22.28
N PRO A 184 -7.98 6.30 -22.11
CA PRO A 184 -7.57 4.91 -22.32
C PRO A 184 -6.96 4.65 -23.72
N LEU A 185 -7.49 5.28 -24.76
CA LEU A 185 -6.97 5.12 -26.12
C LEU A 185 -5.62 5.82 -26.32
N GLU A 186 -5.43 6.99 -25.73
CA GLU A 186 -4.13 7.69 -25.73
C GLU A 186 -3.09 6.90 -24.93
N TYR A 187 -3.46 6.39 -23.77
CA TYR A 187 -2.58 5.55 -22.93
C TYR A 187 -2.10 4.32 -23.70
N ARG A 188 -3.01 3.62 -24.40
CA ARG A 188 -2.64 2.48 -25.26
C ARG A 188 -1.64 2.87 -26.35
N ARG A 189 -1.87 3.99 -27.07
CA ARG A 189 -0.96 4.43 -28.13
C ARG A 189 0.46 4.69 -27.61
N THR A 190 0.59 5.35 -26.50
CA THR A 190 1.90 5.70 -25.93
C THR A 190 2.67 4.47 -25.49
N ARG A 191 1.99 3.44 -24.96
CA ARG A 191 2.64 2.21 -24.49
C ARG A 191 2.94 1.20 -25.59
N HIS A 192 2.23 1.23 -26.72
CA HIS A 192 2.54 0.38 -27.87
C HIS A 192 3.61 0.95 -28.79
N LEU A 193 4.04 2.19 -28.60
CA LEU A 193 5.17 2.78 -29.35
C LEU A 193 6.54 2.39 -28.76
N ASP A 194 6.55 1.81 -27.56
CA ASP A 194 7.77 1.38 -26.85
C ASP A 194 8.01 -0.15 -26.99
N SER A 195 7.26 -0.85 -27.88
CA SER A 195 7.35 -2.28 -28.20
C SER A 195 7.73 -2.48 -29.66
#